data_bb9110654192fe0c8f06f3e74149e94b
#
_entry.id   bb9110654192fe0c8f06f3e74149e94b
#
_cell.length_a   1.000
_cell.length_b   1.000
_cell.length_c   1.000
_cell.angle_alpha   90.00
_cell.angle_beta   90.00
_cell.angle_gamma   90.00
#
_symmetry.space_group_name_H-M   'P 1'
#
loop_
_entity.id
_entity.type
_entity.pdbx_description
1 polymer ?
#
loop_
_entity_poly.entity_id
_entity_poly.type
_entity_poly.pdbx_seq_one_letter_code
_entity_poly.pdbx_strand_id
1 'polypeptide(L)'
;EIDDINKNGILDLQRFSLEDGDYHLSLKLVDQIDTNNIEEYQQSFSLSKPKSVEFSDIELLDKYWKSDSVSKLNKSGFEMIPLVTTYLGPEFKRLSYYTEIYFDEEIVKDNPSVILTQSILVEENRKIAGQYNKLKKIRLKF
;
A
#
# COMPACT_ATOMS: atom_id res chain seq x y z
N GLU A 1 -12.20 -17.95 15.12
CA GLU A 1 -11.72 -17.37 13.82
C GLU A 1 -12.83 -16.77 12.97
N ILE A 2 -14.09 -17.21 13.12
CA ILE A 2 -15.24 -16.66 12.36
C ILE A 2 -15.85 -15.42 13.06
N ASP A 3 -15.68 -15.27 14.35
CA ASP A 3 -16.28 -14.18 15.14
C ASP A 3 -15.64 -12.80 14.93
N ASP A 4 -14.40 -12.73 14.43
CA ASP A 4 -13.74 -11.45 14.11
C ASP A 4 -14.15 -10.87 12.74
N ILE A 5 -14.65 -11.71 11.84
CA ILE A 5 -15.10 -11.29 10.51
C ILE A 5 -16.32 -10.37 10.60
N ASN A 6 -17.21 -10.60 11.56
CA ASN A 6 -18.47 -9.86 11.71
C ASN A 6 -18.31 -8.42 12.24
N LYS A 7 -17.14 -8.03 12.75
CA LYS A 7 -16.90 -6.68 13.29
C LYS A 7 -16.14 -5.75 12.36
N ASN A 8 -15.31 -6.28 11.45
CA ASN A 8 -14.33 -5.50 10.69
C ASN A 8 -14.46 -5.63 9.16
N GLY A 9 -15.50 -6.31 8.67
CA GLY A 9 -15.63 -6.61 7.25
C GLY A 9 -14.79 -7.82 6.82
N ILE A 10 -14.84 -8.13 5.55
CA ILE A 10 -14.08 -9.23 4.94
C ILE A 10 -12.86 -8.63 4.24
N LEU A 11 -11.67 -9.11 4.65
CA LEU A 11 -10.43 -8.79 3.97
C LEU A 11 -10.06 -9.96 3.06
N ASP A 12 -10.08 -9.73 1.74
CA ASP A 12 -9.54 -10.66 0.76
C ASP A 12 -8.30 -10.07 0.08
N LEU A 13 -7.24 -10.84 0.01
CA LEU A 13 -5.99 -10.47 -0.64
C LEU A 13 -5.69 -11.44 -1.78
N GLN A 14 -5.68 -10.93 -2.99
CA GLN A 14 -5.29 -11.66 -4.18
C GLN A 14 -3.97 -11.12 -4.73
N ARG A 15 -3.13 -12.01 -5.27
CA ARG A 15 -1.85 -11.66 -5.89
C ARG A 15 -1.77 -12.28 -7.27
N PHE A 16 -1.44 -11.46 -8.24
CA PHE A 16 -1.25 -11.87 -9.62
C PHE A 16 0.16 -11.50 -10.07
N SER A 17 0.83 -12.39 -10.77
CA SER A 17 2.06 -12.07 -11.49
C SER A 17 1.67 -11.61 -12.90
N LEU A 18 1.96 -10.35 -13.18
CA LEU A 18 1.65 -9.71 -14.45
C LEU A 18 2.94 -9.18 -15.08
N GLU A 19 3.00 -9.19 -16.39
CA GLU A 19 4.08 -8.54 -17.16
C GLU A 19 3.81 -7.03 -17.31
N ASP A 20 4.76 -6.30 -17.90
CA ASP A 20 4.54 -4.91 -18.29
C ASP A 20 3.35 -4.79 -19.24
N GLY A 21 2.46 -3.84 -19.00
CA GLY A 21 1.26 -3.66 -19.83
C GLY A 21 0.15 -2.87 -19.16
N ASP A 22 -0.91 -2.67 -19.92
CA ASP A 22 -2.13 -2.00 -19.47
C ASP A 22 -3.18 -3.05 -19.09
N TYR A 23 -3.80 -2.88 -17.95
CA TYR A 23 -4.72 -3.84 -17.35
C TYR A 23 -6.01 -3.18 -16.91
N HIS A 24 -7.05 -4.00 -16.86
CA HIS A 24 -8.35 -3.63 -16.32
C HIS A 24 -8.77 -4.65 -15.27
N LEU A 25 -8.88 -4.22 -14.02
CA LEU A 25 -9.40 -5.02 -12.92
C LEU A 25 -10.92 -4.84 -12.86
N SER A 26 -11.65 -5.94 -12.83
CA SER A 26 -13.09 -5.95 -12.60
C SER A 26 -13.39 -6.90 -11.42
N LEU A 27 -14.08 -6.39 -10.41
CA LEU A 27 -14.57 -7.15 -9.28
C LEU A 27 -16.07 -7.10 -9.27
N LYS A 28 -16.71 -8.25 -9.00
CA LYS A 28 -18.16 -8.37 -8.89
C LYS A 28 -18.51 -9.11 -7.61
N LEU A 29 -19.33 -8.48 -6.78
CA LEU A 29 -19.91 -9.09 -5.60
C LEU A 29 -21.41 -9.32 -5.84
N VAL A 30 -21.85 -10.55 -5.61
CA VAL A 30 -23.27 -10.93 -5.75
C VAL A 30 -23.75 -11.50 -4.43
N ASP A 31 -24.83 -10.96 -3.91
CA ASP A 31 -25.51 -11.54 -2.75
C ASP A 31 -26.13 -12.89 -3.14
N GLN A 32 -25.83 -13.94 -2.39
CA GLN A 32 -26.36 -15.29 -2.68
C GLN A 32 -27.85 -15.43 -2.33
N ILE A 33 -28.37 -14.56 -1.46
CA ILE A 33 -29.79 -14.59 -1.04
C ILE A 33 -30.62 -13.71 -1.96
N ASP A 34 -30.12 -12.50 -2.28
CA ASP A 34 -30.74 -11.60 -3.26
C ASP A 34 -29.81 -11.37 -4.45
N THR A 35 -29.95 -12.19 -5.46
CA THR A 35 -29.11 -12.14 -6.67
C THR A 35 -29.25 -10.86 -7.50
N ASN A 36 -30.22 -9.98 -7.18
CA ASN A 36 -30.33 -8.66 -7.78
C ASN A 36 -29.45 -7.64 -7.07
N ASN A 37 -28.98 -7.94 -5.85
CA ASN A 37 -28.04 -7.11 -5.13
C ASN A 37 -26.63 -7.40 -5.63
N ILE A 38 -26.15 -6.56 -6.54
CA ILE A 38 -24.85 -6.70 -7.25
C ILE A 38 -24.08 -5.41 -7.03
N GLU A 39 -22.85 -5.56 -6.54
CA GLU A 39 -21.87 -4.48 -6.50
C GLU A 39 -20.73 -4.78 -7.47
N GLU A 40 -20.36 -3.78 -8.26
CA GLU A 40 -19.27 -3.89 -9.23
C GLU A 40 -18.23 -2.78 -9.00
N TYR A 41 -16.96 -3.16 -9.04
CA TYR A 41 -15.83 -2.25 -8.98
C TYR A 41 -14.93 -2.49 -10.17
N GLN A 42 -14.50 -1.41 -10.82
CA GLN A 42 -13.63 -1.48 -11.98
C GLN A 42 -12.51 -0.44 -11.86
N GLN A 43 -11.29 -0.85 -12.23
CA GLN A 43 -10.11 0.01 -12.21
C GLN A 43 -9.16 -0.35 -13.35
N SER A 44 -8.70 0.65 -14.08
CA SER A 44 -7.60 0.48 -15.04
C SER A 44 -6.29 0.91 -14.40
N PHE A 45 -5.22 0.18 -14.71
CA PHE A 45 -3.87 0.49 -14.26
C PHE A 45 -2.84 0.01 -15.28
N SER A 46 -1.64 0.60 -15.24
CA SER A 46 -0.53 0.23 -16.11
C SER A 46 0.64 -0.26 -15.25
N LEU A 47 1.31 -1.30 -15.70
CA LEU A 47 2.55 -1.79 -15.12
C LEU A 47 3.68 -1.54 -16.08
N SER A 48 4.79 -1.01 -15.60
CA SER A 48 6.01 -0.82 -16.36
C SER A 48 7.23 -0.98 -15.45
N LYS A 49 8.35 -1.42 -16.03
CA LYS A 49 9.61 -1.41 -15.31
C LYS A 49 9.99 0.01 -14.89
N PRO A 50 10.55 0.17 -13.69
CA PRO A 50 10.99 1.49 -13.24
C PRO A 50 12.07 2.03 -14.17
N LYS A 51 11.93 3.29 -14.60
CA LYS A 51 12.90 3.99 -15.46
C LYS A 51 13.93 4.77 -14.65
N SER A 52 13.71 4.87 -13.35
CA SER A 52 14.55 5.58 -12.39
C SER A 52 14.31 5.01 -11.00
N VAL A 53 14.58 5.79 -9.95
CA VAL A 53 14.13 5.45 -8.60
C VAL A 53 12.67 5.91 -8.46
N GLU A 54 11.77 4.99 -8.24
CA GLU A 54 10.33 5.21 -8.20
C GLU A 54 9.72 4.61 -6.93
N PHE A 55 8.57 5.13 -6.51
CA PHE A 55 7.78 4.57 -5.41
C PHE A 55 6.64 3.72 -5.96
N SER A 56 6.30 2.68 -5.20
CA SER A 56 4.97 2.07 -5.34
C SER A 56 3.89 3.04 -4.86
N ASP A 57 2.64 2.68 -5.08
CA ASP A 57 1.53 3.30 -4.36
C ASP A 57 1.71 3.16 -2.85
N ILE A 58 1.05 4.07 -2.12
CA ILE A 58 1.06 4.07 -0.66
C ILE A 58 -0.09 3.20 -0.16
N GLU A 59 0.24 2.14 0.59
CA GLU A 59 -0.73 1.31 1.29
C GLU A 59 -0.85 1.80 2.74
N LEU A 60 -2.02 2.31 3.13
CA LEU A 60 -2.29 2.70 4.51
C LEU A 60 -2.49 1.44 5.37
N LEU A 61 -1.93 1.45 6.57
CA LEU A 61 -1.96 0.31 7.48
C LEU A 61 -2.72 0.63 8.77
N ASP A 62 -3.61 -0.26 9.16
CA ASP A 62 -4.21 -0.29 10.50
C ASP A 62 -3.17 -0.74 11.53
N LYS A 63 -2.53 -1.90 11.27
CA LYS A 63 -1.53 -2.51 12.14
C LYS A 63 -0.40 -3.13 11.34
N TYR A 64 0.77 -3.18 11.95
CA TYR A 64 1.89 -3.97 11.44
C TYR A 64 2.80 -4.41 12.58
N TRP A 65 3.46 -5.55 12.40
CA TRP A 65 4.46 -6.08 13.33
C TRP A 65 5.47 -6.96 12.60
N LYS A 66 6.67 -7.07 13.17
CA LYS A 66 7.69 -7.96 12.63
C LYS A 66 7.25 -9.41 12.78
N SER A 67 7.35 -10.19 11.70
CA SER A 67 6.90 -11.58 11.67
C SER A 67 7.68 -12.37 10.63
N ASP A 68 8.06 -13.58 11.01
CA ASP A 68 8.66 -14.56 10.10
C ASP A 68 7.60 -15.55 9.57
N SER A 69 6.30 -15.27 9.77
CA SER A 69 5.22 -16.12 9.31
C SER A 69 5.12 -16.12 7.78
N VAL A 70 4.69 -17.28 7.24
CA VAL A 70 4.35 -17.40 5.83
C VAL A 70 2.85 -17.12 5.69
N SER A 71 2.47 -15.86 5.64
CA SER A 71 1.09 -15.46 5.40
C SER A 71 0.96 -14.60 4.14
N LYS A 72 -0.26 -14.47 3.60
CA LYS A 72 -0.54 -13.58 2.47
C LYS A 72 -0.33 -12.09 2.83
N LEU A 73 -0.40 -11.75 4.12
CA LEU A 73 -0.23 -10.39 4.63
C LEU A 73 1.23 -10.06 4.98
N ASN A 74 2.13 -11.04 4.89
CA ASN A 74 3.55 -10.80 5.16
C ASN A 74 4.25 -10.21 3.94
N LYS A 75 4.89 -9.05 4.14
CA LYS A 75 5.75 -8.39 3.16
C LYS A 75 7.07 -7.99 3.84
N SER A 76 8.17 -8.42 3.28
CA SER A 76 9.53 -8.03 3.73
C SER A 76 9.79 -8.28 5.23
N GLY A 77 9.22 -9.36 5.80
CA GLY A 77 9.37 -9.73 7.22
C GLY A 77 8.46 -8.96 8.18
N PHE A 78 7.40 -8.35 7.65
CA PHE A 78 6.36 -7.70 8.43
C PHE A 78 4.99 -8.23 8.03
N GLU A 79 4.21 -8.59 9.02
CA GLU A 79 2.78 -8.82 8.87
C GLU A 79 2.09 -7.46 8.84
N MET A 80 1.24 -7.20 7.84
CA MET A 80 0.65 -5.89 7.61
C MET A 80 -0.86 -6.03 7.38
N ILE A 81 -1.66 -5.34 8.18
CA ILE A 81 -3.11 -5.27 8.02
C ILE A 81 -3.44 -3.94 7.35
N PRO A 82 -3.98 -3.95 6.13
CA PRO A 82 -4.40 -2.73 5.44
C PRO A 82 -5.48 -1.98 6.22
N LEU A 83 -5.43 -0.65 6.13
CA LEU A 83 -6.48 0.21 6.63
C LEU A 83 -7.57 0.34 5.57
N VAL A 84 -8.71 -0.30 5.80
CA VAL A 84 -9.84 -0.37 4.84
C VAL A 84 -10.89 0.72 5.02
N THR A 85 -10.72 1.62 6.00
CA THR A 85 -11.62 2.74 6.22
C THR A 85 -11.10 4.02 5.58
N THR A 86 -12.01 4.80 5.02
CA THR A 86 -11.73 6.16 4.52
C THR A 86 -11.97 7.23 5.59
N TYR A 87 -12.59 6.88 6.71
CA TYR A 87 -12.85 7.78 7.82
C TYR A 87 -11.85 7.54 8.95
N LEU A 88 -11.04 8.55 9.24
CA LEU A 88 -10.12 8.57 10.37
C LEU A 88 -10.71 9.47 11.45
N GLY A 89 -11.38 8.85 12.43
CA GLY A 89 -11.97 9.57 13.57
C GLY A 89 -10.90 10.14 14.52
N PRO A 90 -11.31 10.93 15.53
CA PRO A 90 -10.38 11.58 16.48
C PRO A 90 -9.57 10.60 17.33
N GLU A 91 -9.95 9.33 17.36
CA GLU A 91 -9.20 8.24 18.00
C GLU A 91 -7.94 7.84 17.23
N PHE A 92 -7.87 8.13 15.93
CA PHE A 92 -6.71 7.86 15.09
C PHE A 92 -5.58 8.87 15.39
N LYS A 93 -4.65 8.48 16.27
CA LYS A 93 -3.50 9.30 16.65
C LYS A 93 -2.24 8.99 15.86
N ARG A 94 -2.26 7.98 15.02
CA ARG A 94 -1.12 7.52 14.24
C ARG A 94 -1.58 7.07 12.85
N LEU A 95 -0.94 7.59 11.84
CA LEU A 95 -1.02 7.09 10.48
C LEU A 95 0.19 6.22 10.21
N SER A 96 -0.04 4.98 9.79
CA SER A 96 1.00 4.06 9.34
C SER A 96 0.81 3.78 7.86
N TYR A 97 1.90 3.64 7.12
CA TYR A 97 1.82 3.31 5.72
C TYR A 97 3.00 2.45 5.29
N TYR A 98 2.81 1.73 4.22
CA TYR A 98 3.81 0.96 3.51
C TYR A 98 3.95 1.49 2.08
N THR A 99 5.17 1.54 1.58
CA THR A 99 5.51 1.82 0.19
C THR A 99 6.83 1.14 -0.14
N GLU A 100 6.98 0.69 -1.35
CA GLU A 100 8.21 0.11 -1.87
C GLU A 100 8.97 1.14 -2.71
N ILE A 101 10.29 1.00 -2.74
CA ILE A 101 11.15 1.81 -3.59
C ILE A 101 11.71 0.88 -4.65
N TYR A 102 11.32 1.10 -5.88
CA TYR A 102 11.82 0.41 -7.05
C TYR A 102 12.94 1.20 -7.69
N PHE A 103 13.89 0.51 -8.26
CA PHE A 103 14.98 1.13 -9.00
C PHE A 103 15.55 0.17 -10.04
N ASP A 104 16.08 0.73 -11.10
CA ASP A 104 16.87 0.01 -12.07
C ASP A 104 18.34 -0.06 -11.57
N GLU A 105 18.88 -1.26 -11.47
CA GLU A 105 20.25 -1.50 -10.97
C GLU A 105 21.29 -0.78 -11.81
N GLU A 106 21.12 -0.69 -13.11
CA GLU A 106 22.03 0.01 -14.01
C GLU A 106 22.08 1.52 -13.73
N ILE A 107 20.95 2.12 -13.36
CA ILE A 107 20.86 3.55 -13.06
C ILE A 107 21.53 3.91 -11.73
N VAL A 108 21.44 3.02 -10.73
CA VAL A 108 21.95 3.31 -9.37
C VAL A 108 23.32 2.70 -9.08
N LYS A 109 23.91 2.01 -10.03
CA LYS A 109 25.17 1.28 -9.93
C LYS A 109 26.32 2.11 -9.34
N ASP A 110 26.49 3.33 -9.81
CA ASP A 110 27.59 4.22 -9.40
C ASP A 110 27.27 5.00 -8.12
N ASN A 111 26.00 5.13 -7.75
CA ASN A 111 25.58 5.85 -6.56
C ASN A 111 24.44 5.12 -5.82
N PRO A 112 24.73 4.04 -5.10
CA PRO A 112 23.73 3.20 -4.45
C PRO A 112 23.12 3.86 -3.20
N SER A 113 22.84 5.15 -3.26
CA SER A 113 22.27 5.88 -2.14
C SER A 113 21.18 6.84 -2.61
N VAL A 114 20.05 6.82 -1.90
CA VAL A 114 18.96 7.76 -2.12
C VAL A 114 18.67 8.53 -0.83
N ILE A 115 18.13 9.72 -0.96
CA ILE A 115 17.62 10.50 0.15
C ILE A 115 16.11 10.39 0.13
N LEU A 116 15.55 9.77 1.16
CA LEU A 116 14.11 9.73 1.38
C LEU A 116 13.68 10.92 2.23
N THR A 117 12.81 11.76 1.69
CA THR A 117 12.13 12.82 2.42
C THR A 117 10.66 12.47 2.56
N GLN A 118 10.17 12.52 3.79
CA GLN A 118 8.78 12.26 4.13
C GLN A 118 8.18 13.49 4.80
N SER A 119 7.06 13.97 4.32
CA SER A 119 6.33 15.07 4.93
C SER A 119 4.82 14.87 4.75
N ILE A 120 4.07 15.31 5.75
CA ILE A 120 2.62 15.42 5.65
C ILE A 120 2.29 16.89 5.39
N LEU A 121 1.55 17.15 4.33
CA LEU A 121 1.17 18.48 3.92
C LEU A 121 -0.32 18.70 4.11
N VAL A 122 -0.71 19.90 4.50
CA VAL A 122 -2.11 20.31 4.50
C VAL A 122 -2.53 20.51 3.04
N GLU A 123 -3.61 19.83 2.60
CA GLU A 123 -4.03 19.82 1.19
C GLU A 123 -4.29 21.23 0.65
N GLU A 124 -4.99 22.07 1.42
CA GLU A 124 -5.40 23.41 1.01
C GLU A 124 -4.24 24.35 0.66
N ASN A 125 -3.17 24.32 1.43
CA ASN A 125 -2.08 25.31 1.31
C ASN A 125 -0.69 24.70 1.09
N ARG A 126 -0.59 23.38 1.02
CA ARG A 126 0.66 22.61 0.87
C ARG A 126 1.73 22.90 1.90
N LYS A 127 1.35 23.45 3.06
CA LYS A 127 2.26 23.65 4.17
C LYS A 127 2.43 22.35 4.97
N ILE A 128 3.61 22.18 5.55
CA ILE A 128 3.89 21.01 6.39
C ILE A 128 2.96 21.03 7.60
N ALA A 129 2.25 19.92 7.80
CA ALA A 129 1.35 19.70 8.92
C ALA A 129 2.17 19.34 10.17
N GLY A 130 2.33 20.28 11.09
CA GLY A 130 3.07 20.07 12.34
C GLY A 130 4.56 19.78 12.10
N GLN A 131 5.12 18.81 12.84
CA GLN A 131 6.54 18.43 12.78
C GLN A 131 6.77 17.16 11.93
N TYR A 132 5.92 16.88 10.96
CA TYR A 132 6.00 15.68 10.12
C TYR A 132 6.89 15.87 8.90
N ASN A 133 8.16 16.16 9.17
CA ASN A 133 9.20 16.20 8.15
C ASN A 133 10.38 15.34 8.60
N LYS A 134 10.68 14.28 7.83
CA LYS A 134 11.82 13.39 8.10
C LYS A 134 12.66 13.26 6.85
N LEU A 135 13.97 13.32 7.06
CA LEU A 135 14.96 13.07 6.02
C LEU A 135 15.80 11.86 6.43
N LYS A 136 15.92 10.88 5.55
CA LYS A 136 16.69 9.66 5.77
C LYS A 136 17.51 9.35 4.53
N LYS A 137 18.83 9.17 4.71
CA LYS A 137 19.68 8.60 3.68
C LYS A 137 19.57 7.07 3.73
N ILE A 138 19.22 6.46 2.60
CA ILE A 138 19.09 5.02 2.43
C ILE A 138 20.20 4.57 1.49
N ARG A 139 20.98 3.56 1.90
CA ARG A 139 21.91 2.87 1.03
C ARG A 139 21.20 1.66 0.44
N LEU A 140 21.14 1.61 -0.88
CA LEU A 140 20.59 0.48 -1.60
C LEU A 140 21.57 -0.70 -1.51
N LYS A 141 21.03 -1.90 -1.33
CA LYS A 141 21.81 -3.14 -1.34
C LYS A 141 21.30 -3.97 -2.50
N PHE A 142 22.21 -4.40 -3.30
CA PHE A 142 21.99 -5.34 -4.39
C PHE A 142 22.28 -6.76 -3.89
#